data_2e3c914bcd047dd6177bd088243b7c6e
#
_entry.id   2e3c914bcd047dd6177bd088243b7c6e
#
_cell.length_a   1.000
_cell.length_b   1.000
_cell.length_c   1.000
_cell.angle_alpha   90.00
_cell.angle_beta   90.00
_cell.angle_gamma   90.00
#
_symmetry.space_group_name_H-M   'P 1'
#
loop_
_entity.id
_entity.type
_entity.pdbx_description
1 polymer ?
#
loop_
_entity_poly.entity_id
_entity_poly.type
_entity_poly.pdbx_seq_one_letter_code
_entity_poly.pdbx_strand_id
1 'polypeptide(L)'
;MWDVFLSYSRQDASQVRLLHAEFVAAGLKVFTDESAVAGFAGISDTIRSALADSRVLLAYYSLGYPERPACQWELTAAFLAGLGEGDPRRRVLVVNPEPGTAHIHPVELRDTRHGEPETLVADVLAHLRQVPGPMRLDAAPPRVYGELPSAVGEFTGRLPDLWRLHSALHVQEAPLVTGRTSAGPVQLRGMPGIGKTRLAREYALRFGAAFPGGVHWAAAGAPRPPQAPEKPCLYVVDDVPHGLPPRAVMELTAPHPLVRTLLITRSRAYGGHGEHLDLEPLPEAAAAVLAGAPEIADAAAGHPGALGLLGRAAAAGRGPAALAGRLYQPGRSLLDELAGDELTADHVRDALSAPAEAQDVLRCALALSPLPAGAETVAPVLAAADRLPHAVALRRASAGLAELTVRGLLTPAPHHLHPVTAHSWLHHEGDPARAETLRRAVLSSLGAATTTLDGPGLRVPGVRQEGITMRVREAERMAAFDLQVELVSRIGVQELPADSGSLREALTSLNTLFSFTRDTLRRYSIGLEPGTAPTVRSVADHLLNEILRPFTTRWHPLLAAWEAHRPPHTSPLDHERGWAHAATFRSDLNALREPLQGVAASLAEISGAEFGISTGV
;
A
#
# COMPACT_ATOMS: atom_id res chain seq x y z
N MET A 1 -8.94 -39.29 5.12
CA MET A 1 -9.75 -38.32 4.37
C MET A 1 -10.54 -37.47 5.34
N TRP A 2 -10.42 -36.16 5.23
CA TRP A 2 -11.11 -35.13 6.01
C TRP A 2 -12.25 -34.55 5.20
N ASP A 3 -13.32 -34.11 5.84
CA ASP A 3 -14.39 -33.39 5.19
C ASP A 3 -13.98 -31.93 4.95
N VAL A 4 -13.39 -31.31 5.96
CA VAL A 4 -12.99 -29.90 5.95
C VAL A 4 -11.57 -29.73 6.44
N PHE A 5 -10.75 -28.96 5.69
CA PHE A 5 -9.51 -28.39 6.16
C PHE A 5 -9.78 -26.95 6.62
N LEU A 6 -9.61 -26.66 7.89
CA LEU A 6 -9.91 -25.36 8.46
C LEU A 6 -8.64 -24.51 8.50
N SER A 7 -8.58 -23.52 7.61
CA SER A 7 -7.45 -22.59 7.46
C SER A 7 -7.74 -21.26 8.11
N TYR A 8 -6.84 -20.76 8.96
CA TYR A 8 -7.05 -19.53 9.73
C TYR A 8 -5.75 -18.90 10.21
N SER A 9 -5.78 -17.60 10.51
CA SER A 9 -4.69 -16.94 11.22
C SER A 9 -4.67 -17.33 12.70
N ARG A 10 -3.51 -17.62 13.27
CA ARG A 10 -3.37 -17.99 14.70
C ARG A 10 -3.98 -16.96 15.66
N GLN A 11 -4.12 -15.72 15.24
CA GLN A 11 -4.81 -14.68 16.01
C GLN A 11 -6.29 -14.98 16.22
N ASP A 12 -6.90 -15.76 15.32
CA ASP A 12 -8.33 -16.10 15.31
C ASP A 12 -8.62 -17.46 15.99
N ALA A 13 -7.62 -18.09 16.60
CA ALA A 13 -7.71 -19.45 17.13
C ALA A 13 -8.84 -19.64 18.15
N SER A 14 -9.21 -18.62 18.92
CA SER A 14 -10.31 -18.69 19.88
C SER A 14 -11.67 -18.85 19.22
N GLN A 15 -11.95 -18.08 18.17
CA GLN A 15 -13.18 -18.12 17.38
C GLN A 15 -13.27 -19.41 16.58
N VAL A 16 -12.13 -19.78 15.97
CA VAL A 16 -12.05 -20.98 15.13
C VAL A 16 -12.24 -22.27 15.94
N ARG A 17 -11.83 -22.33 17.22
CA ARG A 17 -12.10 -23.47 18.10
C ARG A 17 -13.59 -23.69 18.35
N LEU A 18 -14.37 -22.63 18.47
CA LEU A 18 -15.84 -22.73 18.60
C LEU A 18 -16.43 -23.34 17.32
N LEU A 19 -16.05 -22.80 16.18
CA LEU A 19 -16.47 -23.29 14.87
C LEU A 19 -16.08 -24.75 14.63
N HIS A 20 -14.86 -25.13 14.99
CA HIS A 20 -14.41 -26.53 14.94
C HIS A 20 -15.29 -27.45 15.78
N ALA A 21 -15.63 -27.05 17.02
CA ALA A 21 -16.49 -27.83 17.90
C ALA A 21 -17.90 -28.06 17.31
N GLU A 22 -18.47 -27.05 16.66
CA GLU A 22 -19.77 -27.14 15.97
C GLU A 22 -19.74 -28.13 14.81
N PHE A 23 -18.70 -28.06 13.97
CA PHE A 23 -18.52 -28.99 12.86
C PHE A 23 -18.34 -30.44 13.33
N VAL A 24 -17.53 -30.67 14.38
CA VAL A 24 -17.33 -32.00 14.96
C VAL A 24 -18.63 -32.52 15.56
N ALA A 25 -19.41 -31.67 16.26
CA ALA A 25 -20.73 -32.01 16.79
C ALA A 25 -21.73 -32.40 15.68
N ALA A 26 -21.60 -31.81 14.50
CA ALA A 26 -22.37 -32.17 13.30
C ALA A 26 -21.87 -33.43 12.57
N GLY A 27 -20.87 -34.11 13.09
CA GLY A 27 -20.31 -35.34 12.56
C GLY A 27 -19.28 -35.18 11.44
N LEU A 28 -18.79 -33.96 11.19
CA LEU A 28 -17.76 -33.69 10.20
C LEU A 28 -16.35 -34.03 10.73
N LYS A 29 -15.51 -34.57 9.85
CA LYS A 29 -14.09 -34.77 10.10
C LYS A 29 -13.33 -33.52 9.70
N VAL A 30 -12.90 -32.74 10.70
CA VAL A 30 -12.23 -31.46 10.49
C VAL A 30 -10.75 -31.55 10.86
N PHE A 31 -9.90 -31.12 9.94
CA PHE A 31 -8.47 -30.93 10.20
C PHE A 31 -8.20 -29.49 10.62
N THR A 32 -7.41 -29.33 11.70
CA THR A 32 -6.82 -28.05 12.14
C THR A 32 -5.34 -28.23 12.40
N ASP A 33 -4.55 -27.17 12.15
CA ASP A 33 -3.10 -27.15 12.36
C ASP A 33 -2.70 -27.47 13.83
N GLU A 34 -3.53 -27.05 14.81
CA GLU A 34 -3.25 -27.30 16.24
C GLU A 34 -3.37 -28.76 16.66
N SER A 35 -4.15 -29.57 15.94
CA SER A 35 -4.52 -30.93 16.39
C SER A 35 -3.67 -32.06 15.84
N ALA A 36 -2.84 -31.83 14.83
CA ALA A 36 -2.30 -32.91 14.00
C ALA A 36 -0.77 -33.00 13.92
N VAL A 37 -0.03 -32.07 14.52
CA VAL A 37 1.44 -32.16 14.49
C VAL A 37 1.92 -33.06 15.61
N ALA A 38 2.06 -34.35 15.32
CA ALA A 38 2.83 -35.28 16.18
C ALA A 38 4.27 -34.76 16.29
N GLY A 39 4.84 -34.75 17.51
CA GLY A 39 6.20 -34.29 17.73
C GLY A 39 7.18 -34.94 16.74
N PHE A 40 8.05 -34.11 16.14
CA PHE A 40 9.08 -34.46 15.16
C PHE A 40 8.62 -34.75 13.71
N ALA A 41 7.34 -34.65 13.35
CA ALA A 41 6.92 -34.69 11.96
C ALA A 41 7.21 -33.33 11.25
N GLY A 42 7.57 -33.38 9.98
CA GLY A 42 7.72 -32.17 9.15
C GLY A 42 6.37 -31.46 9.00
N ILE A 43 6.22 -30.28 9.63
CA ILE A 43 4.96 -29.52 9.69
C ILE A 43 4.39 -29.31 8.28
N SER A 44 5.23 -28.92 7.32
CA SER A 44 4.82 -28.65 5.93
C SER A 44 4.28 -29.89 5.20
N ASP A 45 4.86 -31.05 5.41
CA ASP A 45 4.42 -32.29 4.76
C ASP A 45 3.11 -32.80 5.36
N THR A 46 2.94 -32.67 6.67
CA THR A 46 1.69 -33.02 7.36
C THR A 46 0.53 -32.15 6.88
N ILE A 47 0.74 -30.84 6.80
CA ILE A 47 -0.26 -29.88 6.31
C ILE A 47 -0.61 -30.16 4.84
N ARG A 48 0.39 -30.40 3.99
CA ARG A 48 0.20 -30.73 2.57
C ARG A 48 -0.62 -32.01 2.40
N SER A 49 -0.28 -33.07 3.14
CA SER A 49 -0.99 -34.34 3.09
C SER A 49 -2.42 -34.21 3.60
N ALA A 50 -2.63 -33.47 4.69
CA ALA A 50 -3.96 -33.24 5.22
C ALA A 50 -4.84 -32.42 4.29
N LEU A 51 -4.29 -31.39 3.65
CA LEU A 51 -5.01 -30.61 2.65
C LEU A 51 -5.39 -31.46 1.43
N ALA A 52 -4.45 -32.27 0.91
CA ALA A 52 -4.69 -33.20 -0.19
C ALA A 52 -5.75 -34.25 0.16
N ASP A 53 -5.81 -34.69 1.43
CA ASP A 53 -6.79 -35.65 1.94
C ASP A 53 -8.13 -35.02 2.33
N SER A 54 -8.29 -33.72 2.19
CA SER A 54 -9.51 -32.96 2.52
C SER A 54 -10.40 -32.76 1.30
N ARG A 55 -11.71 -32.70 1.52
CA ARG A 55 -12.68 -32.42 0.45
C ARG A 55 -12.75 -30.95 0.11
N VAL A 56 -12.79 -30.08 1.12
CA VAL A 56 -12.81 -28.62 0.96
C VAL A 56 -11.86 -27.97 1.94
N LEU A 57 -11.38 -26.77 1.59
CA LEU A 57 -10.76 -25.84 2.51
C LEU A 57 -11.83 -24.82 2.93
N LEU A 58 -11.99 -24.61 4.24
CA LEU A 58 -12.75 -23.52 4.80
C LEU A 58 -11.78 -22.48 5.34
N ALA A 59 -11.74 -21.33 4.72
CA ALA A 59 -10.92 -20.19 5.15
C ALA A 59 -11.71 -19.31 6.12
N TYR A 60 -11.23 -19.19 7.36
CA TYR A 60 -11.66 -18.13 8.27
C TYR A 60 -10.88 -16.85 7.90
N TYR A 61 -11.48 -16.05 7.02
CA TYR A 61 -10.78 -14.99 6.28
C TYR A 61 -10.88 -13.65 7.00
N SER A 62 -10.17 -13.50 8.13
CA SER A 62 -10.00 -12.24 8.85
C SER A 62 -9.02 -11.29 8.12
N LEU A 63 -8.91 -10.04 8.59
CA LEU A 63 -7.91 -9.08 8.08
C LEU A 63 -6.46 -9.61 8.19
N GLY A 64 -6.18 -10.45 9.18
CA GLY A 64 -4.85 -11.05 9.36
C GLY A 64 -4.55 -12.26 8.45
N TYR A 65 -5.57 -12.84 7.82
CA TYR A 65 -5.43 -14.04 7.00
C TYR A 65 -4.51 -13.85 5.78
N PRO A 66 -4.65 -12.78 4.96
CA PRO A 66 -3.80 -12.57 3.79
C PRO A 66 -2.33 -12.29 4.12
N GLU A 67 -2.02 -11.93 5.35
CA GLU A 67 -0.66 -11.66 5.83
C GLU A 67 0.13 -12.94 6.17
N ARG A 68 -0.54 -14.11 6.26
CA ARG A 68 0.06 -15.36 6.69
C ARG A 68 0.48 -16.25 5.51
N PRO A 69 1.80 -16.51 5.32
CA PRO A 69 2.28 -17.31 4.19
C PRO A 69 1.69 -18.72 4.14
N ALA A 70 1.50 -19.38 5.31
CA ALA A 70 0.90 -20.71 5.36
C ALA A 70 -0.55 -20.70 4.87
N CYS A 71 -1.38 -19.78 5.39
CA CYS A 71 -2.78 -19.64 4.96
C CYS A 71 -2.88 -19.33 3.45
N GLN A 72 -1.99 -18.51 2.93
CA GLN A 72 -1.94 -18.18 1.51
C GLN A 72 -1.54 -19.38 0.64
N TRP A 73 -0.60 -20.20 1.12
CA TRP A 73 -0.25 -21.44 0.44
C TRP A 73 -1.42 -22.42 0.41
N GLU A 74 -2.07 -22.65 1.54
CA GLU A 74 -3.24 -23.53 1.69
C GLU A 74 -4.38 -23.09 0.76
N LEU A 75 -4.72 -21.80 0.80
CA LEU A 75 -5.74 -21.20 -0.05
C LEU A 75 -5.40 -21.36 -1.54
N THR A 76 -4.16 -21.05 -1.92
CA THR A 76 -3.71 -21.15 -3.32
C THR A 76 -3.82 -22.60 -3.81
N ALA A 77 -3.37 -23.57 -3.03
CA ALA A 77 -3.43 -24.99 -3.40
C ALA A 77 -4.88 -25.48 -3.58
N ALA A 78 -5.77 -25.15 -2.64
CA ALA A 78 -7.18 -25.51 -2.73
C ALA A 78 -7.90 -24.81 -3.89
N PHE A 79 -7.62 -23.52 -4.11
CA PHE A 79 -8.16 -22.73 -5.21
C PHE A 79 -7.78 -23.33 -6.57
N LEU A 80 -6.50 -23.65 -6.76
CA LEU A 80 -6.02 -24.25 -8.01
C LEU A 80 -6.56 -25.66 -8.23
N ALA A 81 -6.77 -26.45 -7.18
CA ALA A 81 -7.42 -27.74 -7.27
C ALA A 81 -8.86 -27.61 -7.79
N GLY A 82 -9.62 -26.67 -7.24
CA GLY A 82 -10.98 -26.35 -7.71
C GLY A 82 -11.00 -25.79 -9.13
N LEU A 83 -10.04 -24.92 -9.49
CA LEU A 83 -9.89 -24.39 -10.83
C LEU A 83 -9.65 -25.52 -11.86
N GLY A 84 -8.82 -26.52 -11.51
CA GLY A 84 -8.60 -27.71 -12.33
C GLY A 84 -9.85 -28.59 -12.50
N GLU A 85 -10.85 -28.43 -11.62
CA GLU A 85 -12.18 -29.08 -11.71
C GLU A 85 -13.24 -28.18 -12.38
N GLY A 86 -12.85 -27.01 -12.86
CA GLY A 86 -13.69 -26.05 -13.58
C GLY A 86 -14.29 -24.92 -12.74
N ASP A 87 -14.25 -25.01 -11.40
CA ASP A 87 -14.70 -23.92 -10.50
C ASP A 87 -13.91 -23.92 -9.18
N PRO A 88 -13.07 -22.90 -8.93
CA PRO A 88 -12.28 -22.82 -7.70
C PRO A 88 -13.15 -22.81 -6.42
N ARG A 89 -14.39 -22.28 -6.48
CA ARG A 89 -15.35 -22.22 -5.36
C ARG A 89 -15.80 -23.60 -4.88
N ARG A 90 -15.60 -24.64 -5.69
CA ARG A 90 -15.93 -26.02 -5.28
C ARG A 90 -15.05 -26.51 -4.14
N ARG A 91 -13.81 -26.02 -4.06
CA ARG A 91 -12.81 -26.47 -3.09
C ARG A 91 -12.49 -25.46 -2.00
N VAL A 92 -12.95 -24.22 -2.16
CA VAL A 92 -12.71 -23.12 -1.20
C VAL A 92 -14.03 -22.53 -0.71
N LEU A 93 -14.25 -22.58 0.60
CA LEU A 93 -15.34 -21.91 1.28
C LEU A 93 -14.77 -20.78 2.13
N VAL A 94 -15.48 -19.68 2.28
CA VAL A 94 -15.04 -18.51 3.04
C VAL A 94 -16.00 -18.20 4.16
N VAL A 95 -15.49 -18.06 5.37
CA VAL A 95 -16.14 -17.40 6.51
C VAL A 95 -15.46 -16.07 6.70
N ASN A 96 -16.22 -15.00 6.56
CA ASN A 96 -15.72 -13.64 6.71
C ASN A 96 -16.21 -13.04 8.03
N PRO A 97 -15.35 -12.86 9.03
CA PRO A 97 -15.73 -12.21 10.29
C PRO A 97 -15.84 -10.69 10.20
N GLU A 98 -15.42 -10.10 9.07
CA GLU A 98 -15.33 -8.66 8.90
C GLU A 98 -16.57 -8.08 8.21
N PRO A 99 -16.92 -6.81 8.46
CA PRO A 99 -18.11 -6.18 7.86
C PRO A 99 -17.96 -5.91 6.35
N GLY A 100 -16.75 -6.02 5.79
CA GLY A 100 -16.45 -5.76 4.38
C GLY A 100 -15.71 -6.90 3.73
N THR A 101 -15.62 -6.89 2.40
CA THR A 101 -14.96 -7.96 1.61
C THR A 101 -13.70 -7.51 0.89
N ALA A 102 -13.28 -6.23 1.04
CA ALA A 102 -12.15 -5.67 0.27
C ALA A 102 -10.81 -6.40 0.49
N HIS A 103 -10.61 -6.99 1.68
CA HIS A 103 -9.41 -7.74 2.08
C HIS A 103 -9.37 -9.16 1.50
N ILE A 104 -10.50 -9.70 1.01
CA ILE A 104 -10.59 -11.07 0.48
C ILE A 104 -9.98 -11.13 -0.92
N HIS A 105 -9.09 -12.08 -1.11
CA HIS A 105 -8.45 -12.38 -2.38
C HIS A 105 -8.45 -13.90 -2.64
N PRO A 106 -8.62 -14.33 -3.89
CA PRO A 106 -8.90 -13.53 -5.08
C PRO A 106 -10.31 -12.91 -5.08
N VAL A 107 -10.54 -12.00 -6.04
CA VAL A 107 -11.83 -11.29 -6.19
C VAL A 107 -13.01 -12.24 -6.34
N GLU A 108 -12.80 -13.39 -6.96
CA GLU A 108 -13.80 -14.43 -7.16
C GLU A 108 -14.41 -14.94 -5.84
N LEU A 109 -13.62 -14.96 -4.77
CA LEU A 109 -14.10 -15.34 -3.43
C LEU A 109 -14.93 -14.25 -2.76
N ARG A 110 -14.90 -13.01 -3.25
CA ARG A 110 -15.79 -11.91 -2.77
C ARG A 110 -17.22 -12.08 -3.26
N ASP A 111 -17.39 -12.71 -4.44
CA ASP A 111 -18.68 -12.96 -5.08
C ASP A 111 -19.34 -14.26 -4.58
N THR A 112 -18.77 -14.92 -3.59
CA THR A 112 -19.38 -16.06 -2.94
C THR A 112 -20.24 -15.62 -1.76
N ARG A 113 -21.29 -16.39 -1.47
CA ARG A 113 -22.00 -16.23 -0.20
C ARG A 113 -21.06 -16.68 0.92
N HIS A 114 -20.68 -15.75 1.77
CA HIS A 114 -19.89 -16.07 2.95
C HIS A 114 -20.80 -16.76 3.98
N GLY A 115 -20.28 -17.78 4.66
CA GLY A 115 -21.04 -18.51 5.65
C GLY A 115 -21.45 -17.63 6.84
N GLU A 116 -22.72 -17.58 7.14
CA GLU A 116 -23.25 -16.93 8.34
C GLU A 116 -23.23 -17.92 9.52
N PRO A 117 -22.92 -17.48 10.74
CA PRO A 117 -22.77 -18.40 11.88
C PRO A 117 -23.94 -19.35 12.08
N GLU A 118 -25.19 -18.85 11.91
CA GLU A 118 -26.41 -19.63 12.15
C GLU A 118 -26.68 -20.74 11.12
N THR A 119 -26.19 -20.59 9.90
CA THR A 119 -26.44 -21.53 8.79
C THR A 119 -25.20 -22.29 8.35
N LEU A 120 -24.02 -21.89 8.82
CA LEU A 120 -22.74 -22.34 8.32
C LEU A 120 -22.57 -23.86 8.27
N VAL A 121 -22.94 -24.56 9.34
CA VAL A 121 -22.85 -26.03 9.41
C VAL A 121 -23.73 -26.68 8.34
N ALA A 122 -24.98 -26.21 8.20
CA ALA A 122 -25.91 -26.72 7.21
C ALA A 122 -25.43 -26.44 5.76
N ASP A 123 -24.89 -25.26 5.52
CA ASP A 123 -24.38 -24.84 4.22
C ASP A 123 -23.15 -25.67 3.82
N VAL A 124 -22.21 -25.91 4.75
CA VAL A 124 -21.04 -26.76 4.53
C VAL A 124 -21.48 -28.21 4.24
N LEU A 125 -22.41 -28.77 5.01
CA LEU A 125 -22.96 -30.11 4.76
C LEU A 125 -23.65 -30.20 3.40
N ALA A 126 -24.38 -29.17 2.99
CA ALA A 126 -25.02 -29.13 1.68
C ALA A 126 -23.99 -29.06 0.54
N HIS A 127 -22.95 -28.25 0.72
CA HIS A 127 -21.86 -28.12 -0.25
C HIS A 127 -21.07 -29.44 -0.39
N LEU A 128 -20.73 -30.08 0.72
CA LEU A 128 -20.02 -31.36 0.72
C LEU A 128 -20.75 -32.46 -0.05
N ARG A 129 -22.08 -32.45 -0.11
CA ARG A 129 -22.84 -33.40 -0.94
C ARG A 129 -22.55 -33.29 -2.44
N GLN A 130 -22.11 -32.10 -2.88
CA GLN A 130 -21.80 -31.82 -4.29
C GLN A 130 -20.30 -32.01 -4.62
N VAL A 131 -19.45 -32.20 -3.61
CA VAL A 131 -18.00 -32.33 -3.77
C VAL A 131 -17.56 -33.73 -3.38
N PRO A 132 -17.47 -34.67 -4.30
CA PRO A 132 -17.03 -36.03 -3.99
C PRO A 132 -15.50 -36.15 -3.92
N GLY A 133 -15.02 -36.81 -2.88
CA GLY A 133 -13.60 -37.16 -2.74
C GLY A 133 -12.65 -36.00 -2.36
N PRO A 134 -11.39 -36.35 -2.11
CA PRO A 134 -10.36 -35.41 -1.69
C PRO A 134 -9.90 -34.49 -2.82
N MET A 135 -9.21 -33.40 -2.45
CA MET A 135 -8.61 -32.48 -3.42
C MET A 135 -7.49 -33.14 -4.20
N ARG A 136 -7.39 -32.85 -5.48
CA ARG A 136 -6.24 -33.23 -6.30
C ARG A 136 -5.27 -32.06 -6.33
N LEU A 137 -4.29 -32.08 -5.45
CA LEU A 137 -3.24 -31.07 -5.47
C LEU A 137 -2.21 -31.44 -6.54
N ASP A 138 -2.04 -30.58 -7.53
CA ASP A 138 -0.95 -30.72 -8.49
C ASP A 138 0.35 -30.22 -7.84
N ALA A 139 1.22 -31.16 -7.52
CA ALA A 139 2.49 -30.89 -6.84
C ALA A 139 3.67 -30.72 -7.82
N ALA A 140 3.46 -30.96 -9.10
CA ALA A 140 4.52 -30.84 -10.08
C ALA A 140 4.83 -29.37 -10.39
N PRO A 141 6.11 -28.96 -10.41
CA PRO A 141 6.46 -27.62 -10.86
C PRO A 141 6.04 -27.43 -12.33
N PRO A 142 5.62 -26.20 -12.71
CA PRO A 142 5.24 -25.95 -14.08
C PRO A 142 6.39 -26.21 -15.05
N ARG A 143 6.07 -26.66 -16.26
CA ARG A 143 7.07 -26.66 -17.33
C ARG A 143 7.41 -25.23 -17.68
N VAL A 144 8.72 -24.93 -17.73
CA VAL A 144 9.20 -23.61 -18.08
C VAL A 144 9.94 -23.67 -19.41
N TYR A 145 9.57 -22.78 -20.31
CA TYR A 145 10.20 -22.56 -21.60
C TYR A 145 10.88 -21.17 -21.57
N GLY A 146 12.19 -21.13 -21.73
CA GLY A 146 13.03 -19.97 -21.50
C GLY A 146 13.69 -20.01 -20.12
N GLU A 147 14.34 -18.92 -19.74
CA GLU A 147 15.08 -18.82 -18.48
C GLU A 147 14.27 -17.99 -17.47
N LEU A 148 13.93 -18.62 -16.35
CA LEU A 148 13.37 -17.86 -15.22
C LEU A 148 14.48 -17.04 -14.57
N PRO A 149 14.25 -15.74 -14.33
CA PRO A 149 15.21 -14.90 -13.63
C PRO A 149 15.58 -15.51 -12.26
N SER A 150 16.84 -15.41 -11.88
CA SER A 150 17.29 -15.83 -10.56
C SER A 150 16.63 -14.97 -9.48
N ALA A 151 16.38 -15.56 -8.31
CA ALA A 151 15.76 -14.85 -7.20
C ALA A 151 16.57 -15.06 -5.93
N VAL A 152 16.96 -13.96 -5.31
CA VAL A 152 17.72 -13.95 -4.06
C VAL A 152 16.84 -13.40 -2.94
N GLY A 153 16.90 -14.02 -1.76
CA GLY A 153 16.18 -13.61 -0.54
C GLY A 153 14.71 -14.04 -0.50
N GLU A 154 14.05 -13.70 0.60
CA GLU A 154 12.67 -14.05 0.85
C GLU A 154 11.69 -13.22 0.01
N PHE A 155 10.55 -13.84 -0.34
CA PHE A 155 9.43 -13.17 -0.99
C PHE A 155 8.41 -12.77 0.07
N THR A 156 8.33 -11.50 0.38
CA THR A 156 7.46 -10.97 1.45
C THR A 156 6.64 -9.77 0.99
N GLY A 157 5.51 -9.52 1.64
CA GLY A 157 4.68 -8.34 1.46
C GLY A 157 3.94 -8.21 0.13
N ARG A 158 3.92 -9.27 -0.71
CA ARG A 158 3.35 -9.24 -2.08
C ARG A 158 2.28 -10.29 -2.33
N LEU A 159 1.78 -10.94 -1.30
CA LEU A 159 0.74 -11.97 -1.46
C LEU A 159 -0.56 -11.43 -2.06
N PRO A 160 -1.07 -10.27 -1.64
CA PRO A 160 -2.23 -9.65 -2.30
C PRO A 160 -1.97 -9.33 -3.78
N ASP A 161 -0.75 -8.91 -4.14
CA ASP A 161 -0.39 -8.60 -5.53
C ASP A 161 -0.36 -9.85 -6.42
N LEU A 162 0.02 -11.04 -5.88
CA LEU A 162 -0.08 -12.31 -6.60
C LEU A 162 -1.52 -12.61 -6.99
N TRP A 163 -2.47 -12.41 -6.07
CA TRP A 163 -3.90 -12.63 -6.34
C TRP A 163 -4.48 -11.59 -7.30
N ARG A 164 -4.09 -10.33 -7.16
CA ARG A 164 -4.47 -9.28 -8.12
C ARG A 164 -3.98 -9.62 -9.52
N LEU A 165 -2.75 -10.14 -9.64
CA LEU A 165 -2.19 -10.59 -10.90
C LEU A 165 -2.95 -11.79 -11.47
N HIS A 166 -3.32 -12.77 -10.61
CA HIS A 166 -4.12 -13.92 -11.00
C HIS A 166 -5.48 -13.50 -11.57
N SER A 167 -6.22 -12.70 -10.81
CA SER A 167 -7.53 -12.17 -11.25
C SER A 167 -7.43 -11.32 -12.51
N ALA A 168 -6.33 -10.59 -12.70
CA ALA A 168 -6.08 -9.81 -13.92
C ALA A 168 -5.81 -10.68 -15.15
N LEU A 169 -5.12 -11.79 -15.00
CA LEU A 169 -4.75 -12.70 -16.12
C LEU A 169 -5.86 -13.65 -16.54
N HIS A 170 -6.84 -13.94 -15.66
CA HIS A 170 -7.92 -14.88 -15.95
C HIS A 170 -9.22 -14.17 -16.35
N VAL A 171 -9.99 -14.82 -17.20
CA VAL A 171 -11.37 -14.39 -17.47
C VAL A 171 -12.18 -14.63 -16.21
N GLN A 172 -12.85 -13.59 -15.73
CA GLN A 172 -13.66 -13.67 -14.53
C GLN A 172 -15.03 -14.26 -14.86
N GLU A 173 -15.48 -15.22 -14.06
CA GLU A 173 -16.85 -15.74 -14.13
C GLU A 173 -17.87 -14.80 -13.47
N ALA A 174 -17.40 -13.81 -12.72
CA ALA A 174 -18.21 -12.80 -12.03
C ALA A 174 -18.06 -11.41 -12.67
N PRO A 175 -18.50 -11.17 -13.91
CA PRO A 175 -18.29 -9.89 -14.61
C PRO A 175 -18.98 -8.70 -13.93
N LEU A 176 -20.03 -8.93 -13.14
CA LEU A 176 -20.68 -7.86 -12.37
C LEU A 176 -19.79 -7.33 -11.24
N VAL A 177 -18.93 -8.18 -10.67
CA VAL A 177 -17.99 -7.79 -9.62
C VAL A 177 -16.70 -7.22 -10.19
N THR A 178 -16.19 -7.82 -11.24
CA THR A 178 -14.89 -7.47 -11.84
C THR A 178 -14.99 -6.41 -12.93
N GLY A 179 -16.16 -6.25 -13.55
CA GLY A 179 -16.37 -5.39 -14.71
C GLY A 179 -15.67 -5.88 -15.99
N ARG A 180 -15.17 -7.13 -16.02
CA ARG A 180 -14.38 -7.67 -17.12
C ARG A 180 -15.16 -8.70 -17.92
N THR A 181 -15.07 -8.59 -19.24
CA THR A 181 -15.73 -9.52 -20.19
C THR A 181 -14.75 -10.36 -21.01
N SER A 182 -13.45 -10.03 -20.99
CA SER A 182 -12.42 -10.77 -21.73
C SER A 182 -11.06 -10.68 -21.04
N ALA A 183 -10.21 -11.70 -21.21
CA ALA A 183 -8.82 -11.67 -20.81
C ALA A 183 -7.98 -11.01 -21.91
N GLY A 184 -7.54 -9.79 -21.70
CA GLY A 184 -6.51 -9.13 -22.49
C GLY A 184 -5.10 -9.38 -21.90
N PRO A 185 -4.05 -8.85 -22.54
CA PRO A 185 -2.73 -8.82 -21.92
C PRO A 185 -2.77 -8.01 -20.63
N VAL A 186 -1.97 -8.43 -19.64
CA VAL A 186 -1.82 -7.71 -18.38
C VAL A 186 -0.45 -7.04 -18.36
N GLN A 187 -0.39 -5.79 -17.96
CA GLN A 187 0.82 -5.02 -17.77
C GLN A 187 1.16 -4.93 -16.29
N LEU A 188 2.26 -5.50 -15.87
CA LEU A 188 2.82 -5.31 -14.54
C LEU A 188 3.80 -4.14 -14.59
N ARG A 189 3.41 -3.02 -13.98
CA ARG A 189 4.13 -1.74 -14.08
C ARG A 189 4.72 -1.33 -12.74
N GLY A 190 5.71 -0.47 -12.78
CA GLY A 190 6.33 0.12 -11.59
C GLY A 190 7.78 0.48 -11.82
N MET A 191 8.35 1.21 -10.87
CA MET A 191 9.73 1.69 -10.92
C MET A 191 10.76 0.54 -10.98
N PRO A 192 12.01 0.80 -11.42
CA PRO A 192 13.09 -0.18 -11.35
C PRO A 192 13.28 -0.72 -9.94
N GLY A 193 13.62 -2.00 -9.79
CA GLY A 193 13.86 -2.60 -8.47
C GLY A 193 12.66 -2.79 -7.54
N ILE A 194 11.43 -2.39 -7.94
CA ILE A 194 10.21 -2.53 -7.13
C ILE A 194 9.72 -3.98 -7.00
N GLY A 195 10.33 -4.92 -7.73
CA GLY A 195 10.05 -6.34 -7.62
C GLY A 195 9.11 -6.92 -8.67
N LYS A 196 8.89 -6.26 -9.82
CA LYS A 196 8.00 -6.73 -10.90
C LYS A 196 8.36 -8.14 -11.40
N THR A 197 9.58 -8.31 -11.86
CA THR A 197 10.12 -9.59 -12.35
C THR A 197 10.06 -10.67 -11.27
N ARG A 198 10.35 -10.31 -10.01
CA ARG A 198 10.25 -11.22 -8.88
C ARG A 198 8.80 -11.66 -8.62
N LEU A 199 7.84 -10.73 -8.66
CA LEU A 199 6.42 -11.05 -8.51
C LEU A 199 5.93 -11.99 -9.62
N ALA A 200 6.27 -11.69 -10.88
CA ALA A 200 5.91 -12.52 -12.02
C ALA A 200 6.50 -13.93 -11.93
N ARG A 201 7.75 -14.05 -11.46
CA ARG A 201 8.41 -15.34 -11.23
C ARG A 201 7.71 -16.14 -10.13
N GLU A 202 7.44 -15.53 -8.99
CA GLU A 202 6.74 -16.18 -7.88
C GLU A 202 5.32 -16.59 -8.29
N TYR A 203 4.64 -15.75 -9.07
CA TYR A 203 3.35 -16.09 -9.66
C TYR A 203 3.43 -17.30 -10.58
N ALA A 204 4.38 -17.30 -11.52
CA ALA A 204 4.58 -18.42 -12.44
C ALA A 204 4.82 -19.75 -11.72
N LEU A 205 5.56 -19.73 -10.61
CA LEU A 205 5.85 -20.93 -9.82
C LEU A 205 4.68 -21.37 -8.94
N ARG A 206 4.05 -20.43 -8.24
CA ARG A 206 2.98 -20.75 -7.26
C ARG A 206 1.65 -21.07 -7.94
N PHE A 207 1.36 -20.41 -9.06
CA PHE A 207 0.14 -20.57 -9.84
C PHE A 207 0.34 -21.44 -11.10
N GLY A 208 1.46 -22.15 -11.18
CA GLY A 208 1.81 -22.96 -12.34
C GLY A 208 0.77 -24.01 -12.72
N ALA A 209 0.04 -24.55 -11.74
CA ALA A 209 -1.06 -25.50 -11.99
C ALA A 209 -2.22 -24.90 -12.82
N ALA A 210 -2.40 -23.58 -12.83
CA ALA A 210 -3.36 -22.89 -13.70
C ALA A 210 -2.93 -22.90 -15.18
N PHE A 211 -1.67 -23.26 -15.46
CA PHE A 211 -1.07 -23.22 -16.79
C PHE A 211 -0.52 -24.59 -17.20
N PRO A 212 -1.36 -25.60 -17.43
CA PRO A 212 -0.90 -26.94 -17.80
C PRO A 212 -0.16 -26.99 -19.13
N GLY A 213 -0.26 -25.95 -19.98
CA GLY A 213 0.57 -25.75 -21.19
C GLY A 213 1.95 -25.19 -20.90
N GLY A 214 2.22 -24.81 -19.64
CA GLY A 214 3.52 -24.30 -19.18
C GLY A 214 3.63 -22.79 -19.15
N VAL A 215 4.80 -22.34 -18.69
CA VAL A 215 5.22 -20.94 -18.59
C VAL A 215 6.28 -20.65 -19.66
N HIS A 216 6.02 -19.69 -20.51
CA HIS A 216 6.94 -19.20 -21.53
C HIS A 216 7.50 -17.85 -21.10
N TRP A 217 8.81 -17.78 -20.89
CA TRP A 217 9.49 -16.55 -20.43
C TRP A 217 10.42 -16.03 -21.51
N ALA A 218 10.26 -14.77 -21.89
CA ALA A 218 11.07 -14.13 -22.90
C ALA A 218 11.39 -12.68 -22.50
N ALA A 219 12.54 -12.17 -22.94
CA ALA A 219 12.81 -10.74 -22.92
C ALA A 219 12.10 -10.04 -24.09
N ALA A 220 11.75 -8.76 -23.93
CA ALA A 220 11.07 -7.99 -24.99
C ALA A 220 11.89 -7.87 -26.28
N GLY A 221 13.24 -7.88 -26.19
CA GLY A 221 14.11 -7.86 -27.36
C GLY A 221 14.17 -9.17 -28.17
N ALA A 222 13.65 -10.27 -27.62
CA ALA A 222 13.61 -11.59 -28.27
C ALA A 222 12.31 -12.33 -27.92
N PRO A 223 11.14 -11.80 -28.34
CA PRO A 223 9.86 -12.39 -27.99
C PRO A 223 9.70 -13.78 -28.63
N ARG A 224 9.21 -14.72 -27.82
CA ARG A 224 8.97 -16.12 -28.27
C ARG A 224 7.59 -16.59 -27.79
N PRO A 225 6.51 -16.10 -28.41
CA PRO A 225 5.17 -16.51 -28.04
C PRO A 225 4.94 -18.00 -28.31
N PRO A 226 4.17 -18.69 -27.47
CA PRO A 226 3.80 -20.08 -27.69
C PRO A 226 3.00 -20.22 -28.98
N GLN A 227 3.37 -21.19 -29.80
CA GLN A 227 2.69 -21.47 -31.07
C GLN A 227 1.66 -22.59 -30.87
N ALA A 228 0.39 -22.30 -31.24
CA ALA A 228 -0.74 -23.25 -31.23
C ALA A 228 -0.83 -24.10 -29.94
N PRO A 229 -0.93 -23.49 -28.74
CA PRO A 229 -1.02 -24.25 -27.51
C PRO A 229 -2.37 -25.01 -27.43
N GLU A 230 -2.30 -26.26 -27.01
CA GLU A 230 -3.50 -27.10 -26.79
C GLU A 230 -4.08 -26.90 -25.37
N LYS A 231 -3.31 -26.33 -24.46
CA LYS A 231 -3.65 -26.11 -23.05
C LYS A 231 -3.32 -24.68 -22.62
N PRO A 232 -4.02 -24.16 -21.61
CA PRO A 232 -3.69 -22.85 -21.07
C PRO A 232 -2.21 -22.70 -20.71
N CYS A 233 -1.58 -21.62 -21.14
CA CYS A 233 -0.19 -21.29 -20.84
C CYS A 233 -0.03 -19.81 -20.46
N LEU A 234 0.99 -19.53 -19.66
CA LEU A 234 1.42 -18.18 -19.31
C LEU A 234 2.57 -17.76 -20.22
N TYR A 235 2.44 -16.60 -20.85
CA TYR A 235 3.49 -15.99 -21.63
C TYR A 235 3.93 -14.68 -20.97
N VAL A 236 5.16 -14.66 -20.47
CA VAL A 236 5.76 -13.49 -19.80
C VAL A 236 6.77 -12.85 -20.73
N VAL A 237 6.58 -11.55 -20.98
CA VAL A 237 7.54 -10.71 -21.70
C VAL A 237 8.15 -9.71 -20.73
N ASP A 238 9.40 -9.94 -20.38
CA ASP A 238 10.09 -9.13 -19.39
C ASP A 238 10.86 -7.96 -20.02
N ASP A 239 11.01 -6.89 -19.24
CA ASP A 239 11.72 -5.65 -19.59
C ASP A 239 11.23 -4.99 -20.88
N VAL A 240 9.90 -4.82 -21.00
CA VAL A 240 9.31 -4.08 -22.13
C VAL A 240 9.72 -2.61 -22.03
N PRO A 241 10.48 -2.07 -23.00
CA PRO A 241 11.04 -0.73 -22.91
C PRO A 241 9.97 0.36 -23.05
N HIS A 242 10.29 1.57 -22.60
CA HIS A 242 9.47 2.76 -22.85
C HIS A 242 9.56 3.18 -24.34
N GLY A 243 8.48 3.78 -24.87
CA GLY A 243 8.49 4.42 -26.18
C GLY A 243 8.27 3.49 -27.39
N LEU A 244 7.88 2.23 -27.15
CA LEU A 244 7.46 1.38 -28.27
C LEU A 244 6.18 1.91 -28.93
N PRO A 245 6.09 1.88 -30.26
CA PRO A 245 4.85 2.21 -30.95
C PRO A 245 3.78 1.15 -30.63
N PRO A 246 2.47 1.53 -30.65
CA PRO A 246 1.37 0.62 -30.30
C PRO A 246 1.41 -0.73 -31.03
N ARG A 247 1.78 -0.72 -32.30
CA ARG A 247 1.91 -1.95 -33.09
C ARG A 247 2.97 -2.90 -32.54
N ALA A 248 4.13 -2.39 -32.14
CA ALA A 248 5.20 -3.20 -31.57
C ALA A 248 4.79 -3.80 -30.22
N VAL A 249 4.01 -3.08 -29.40
CA VAL A 249 3.46 -3.63 -28.15
C VAL A 249 2.47 -4.75 -28.43
N MET A 250 1.62 -4.61 -29.45
CA MET A 250 0.70 -5.68 -29.87
C MET A 250 1.46 -6.93 -30.37
N GLU A 251 2.56 -6.76 -31.05
CA GLU A 251 3.42 -7.87 -31.51
C GLU A 251 4.10 -8.65 -30.37
N LEU A 252 4.21 -8.03 -29.17
CA LEU A 252 4.65 -8.72 -27.96
C LEU A 252 3.56 -9.61 -27.33
N THR A 253 2.32 -9.47 -27.74
CA THR A 253 1.22 -10.26 -27.23
C THR A 253 0.99 -11.50 -28.08
N ALA A 254 0.58 -12.61 -27.45
CA ALA A 254 0.19 -13.81 -28.18
C ALA A 254 -1.34 -13.78 -28.41
N PRO A 255 -1.82 -13.64 -29.64
CA PRO A 255 -3.26 -13.53 -29.95
C PRO A 255 -3.95 -14.89 -29.95
N HIS A 256 -3.84 -15.66 -28.87
CA HIS A 256 -4.43 -16.97 -28.73
C HIS A 256 -5.24 -17.08 -27.43
N PRO A 257 -6.48 -17.61 -27.44
CA PRO A 257 -7.36 -17.62 -26.26
C PRO A 257 -6.82 -18.44 -25.08
N LEU A 258 -5.95 -19.41 -25.32
CA LEU A 258 -5.31 -20.20 -24.28
C LEU A 258 -4.01 -19.57 -23.75
N VAL A 259 -3.56 -18.44 -24.30
CA VAL A 259 -2.36 -17.76 -23.84
C VAL A 259 -2.75 -16.57 -22.96
N ARG A 260 -2.24 -16.56 -21.74
CA ARG A 260 -2.33 -15.42 -20.84
C ARG A 260 -1.01 -14.66 -20.95
N THR A 261 -1.05 -13.45 -21.52
CA THR A 261 0.14 -12.63 -21.73
C THR A 261 0.34 -11.65 -20.58
N LEU A 262 1.52 -11.68 -19.98
CA LEU A 262 1.98 -10.75 -18.95
C LEU A 262 3.16 -9.93 -19.50
N LEU A 263 2.99 -8.63 -19.61
CA LEU A 263 4.03 -7.67 -20.01
C LEU A 263 4.59 -7.00 -18.76
N ILE A 264 5.90 -7.09 -18.54
CA ILE A 264 6.58 -6.43 -17.44
C ILE A 264 7.25 -5.17 -17.97
N THR A 265 6.85 -4.00 -17.48
CA THR A 265 7.35 -2.72 -17.98
C THR A 265 7.48 -1.69 -16.85
N ARG A 266 8.30 -0.67 -17.09
CA ARG A 266 8.36 0.55 -16.28
C ARG A 266 7.41 1.62 -16.79
N SER A 267 7.05 1.52 -18.07
CA SER A 267 6.28 2.53 -18.78
C SER A 267 4.78 2.46 -18.49
N ARG A 268 4.16 3.61 -18.30
CA ARG A 268 2.71 3.78 -18.27
C ARG A 268 2.11 4.20 -19.64
N ALA A 269 2.95 4.30 -20.67
CA ALA A 269 2.52 4.73 -22.03
C ALA A 269 1.53 3.76 -22.69
N TYR A 270 1.45 2.52 -22.22
CA TYR A 270 0.71 1.45 -22.90
C TYR A 270 -0.70 1.23 -22.32
N GLY A 271 -1.29 2.25 -21.68
CA GLY A 271 -2.59 2.16 -20.97
C GLY A 271 -3.77 1.65 -21.80
N GLY A 272 -3.73 1.78 -23.13
CA GLY A 272 -4.76 1.26 -24.04
C GLY A 272 -4.59 -0.24 -24.42
N HIS A 273 -3.53 -0.91 -23.96
CA HIS A 273 -3.19 -2.28 -24.38
C HIS A 273 -3.43 -3.28 -23.23
N GLY A 274 -4.67 -3.52 -22.90
CA GLY A 274 -5.05 -4.46 -21.84
C GLY A 274 -5.11 -3.84 -20.45
N GLU A 275 -5.21 -4.70 -19.43
CA GLU A 275 -5.27 -4.29 -18.03
C GLU A 275 -3.88 -3.99 -17.47
N HIS A 276 -3.82 -3.15 -16.47
CA HIS A 276 -2.56 -2.80 -15.83
C HIS A 276 -2.62 -2.96 -14.31
N LEU A 277 -1.52 -3.42 -13.76
CA LEU A 277 -1.26 -3.56 -12.35
C LEU A 277 -0.03 -2.73 -11.99
N ASP A 278 -0.23 -1.59 -11.33
CA ASP A 278 0.87 -0.81 -10.79
C ASP A 278 1.35 -1.42 -9.47
N LEU A 279 2.66 -1.66 -9.38
CA LEU A 279 3.30 -2.21 -8.20
C LEU A 279 3.87 -1.07 -7.36
N GLU A 280 3.29 -0.89 -6.19
CA GLU A 280 3.67 0.15 -5.23
C GLU A 280 4.84 -0.31 -4.33
N PRO A 281 5.51 0.59 -3.59
CA PRO A 281 6.45 0.21 -2.54
C PRO A 281 5.84 -0.78 -1.54
N LEU A 282 6.69 -1.56 -0.85
CA LEU A 282 6.22 -2.49 0.18
C LEU A 282 5.56 -1.73 1.34
N PRO A 283 4.50 -2.30 1.91
CA PRO A 283 3.95 -1.80 3.18
C PRO A 283 5.02 -1.80 4.29
N GLU A 284 4.89 -0.90 5.25
CA GLU A 284 5.83 -0.69 6.35
C GLU A 284 6.23 -2.00 7.06
N ALA A 285 5.26 -2.84 7.42
CA ALA A 285 5.51 -4.11 8.08
C ALA A 285 6.39 -5.06 7.25
N ALA A 286 6.13 -5.16 5.94
CA ALA A 286 6.91 -5.99 5.03
C ALA A 286 8.29 -5.38 4.74
N ALA A 287 8.37 -4.06 4.65
CA ALA A 287 9.63 -3.34 4.50
C ALA A 287 10.54 -3.54 5.71
N ALA A 288 9.99 -3.49 6.93
CA ALA A 288 10.72 -3.73 8.16
C ALA A 288 11.30 -5.16 8.24
N VAL A 289 10.51 -6.17 7.82
CA VAL A 289 10.99 -7.56 7.74
C VAL A 289 12.16 -7.71 6.77
N LEU A 290 12.06 -7.10 5.58
CA LEU A 290 13.09 -7.21 4.55
C LEU A 290 14.35 -6.39 4.89
N ALA A 291 14.17 -5.26 5.56
CA ALA A 291 15.26 -4.38 6.01
C ALA A 291 16.04 -4.95 7.19
N GLY A 292 15.37 -5.69 8.08
CA GLY A 292 15.93 -6.14 9.37
C GLY A 292 16.21 -5.02 10.37
N ALA A 293 15.95 -3.74 10.01
CA ALA A 293 16.12 -2.57 10.85
C ALA A 293 15.18 -1.44 10.42
N PRO A 294 14.51 -0.74 11.34
CA PRO A 294 13.56 0.33 11.02
C PRO A 294 14.21 1.51 10.28
N GLU A 295 15.42 1.90 10.63
CA GLU A 295 16.13 3.02 10.01
C GLU A 295 16.36 2.79 8.51
N ILE A 296 16.61 1.52 8.11
CA ILE A 296 16.76 1.13 6.71
C ILE A 296 15.40 1.13 6.01
N ALA A 297 14.35 0.63 6.69
CA ALA A 297 13.00 0.60 6.14
C ALA A 297 12.50 2.01 5.78
N ASP A 298 12.69 2.96 6.69
CA ASP A 298 12.34 4.36 6.51
C ASP A 298 13.15 5.02 5.38
N ALA A 299 14.47 4.83 5.39
CA ALA A 299 15.36 5.45 4.41
C ALA A 299 15.13 4.95 2.98
N ALA A 300 14.81 3.67 2.80
CA ALA A 300 14.52 3.06 1.51
C ALA A 300 13.05 3.20 1.08
N ALA A 301 12.18 3.77 1.93
CA ALA A 301 10.76 4.05 1.66
C ALA A 301 10.02 2.86 1.01
N GLY A 302 10.20 1.66 1.55
CA GLY A 302 9.54 0.45 1.07
C GLY A 302 10.05 -0.11 -0.27
N HIS A 303 11.18 0.37 -0.81
CA HIS A 303 11.73 -0.10 -2.09
C HIS A 303 12.46 -1.45 -1.94
N PRO A 304 11.92 -2.58 -2.46
CA PRO A 304 12.44 -3.92 -2.16
C PRO A 304 13.89 -4.13 -2.58
N GLY A 305 14.30 -3.60 -3.74
CA GLY A 305 15.67 -3.70 -4.22
C GLY A 305 16.67 -3.04 -3.27
N ALA A 306 16.40 -1.82 -2.83
CA ALA A 306 17.23 -1.10 -1.86
C ALA A 306 17.20 -1.76 -0.48
N LEU A 307 16.00 -2.14 0.01
CA LEU A 307 15.84 -2.85 1.29
C LEU A 307 16.65 -4.15 1.33
N GLY A 308 16.59 -4.95 0.26
CA GLY A 308 17.34 -6.22 0.20
C GLY A 308 18.86 -6.01 0.18
N LEU A 309 19.35 -4.95 -0.49
CA LEU A 309 20.78 -4.62 -0.49
C LEU A 309 21.25 -4.13 0.90
N LEU A 310 20.53 -3.16 1.45
CA LEU A 310 20.89 -2.56 2.73
C LEU A 310 20.71 -3.55 3.90
N GLY A 311 19.64 -4.37 3.89
CA GLY A 311 19.40 -5.40 4.89
C GLY A 311 20.51 -6.47 4.88
N ARG A 312 20.98 -6.93 3.71
CA ARG A 312 22.13 -7.83 3.63
C ARG A 312 23.41 -7.19 4.14
N ALA A 313 23.64 -5.90 3.84
CA ALA A 313 24.81 -5.18 4.35
C ALA A 313 24.75 -5.02 5.87
N ALA A 314 23.58 -4.80 6.44
CA ALA A 314 23.35 -4.75 7.89
C ALA A 314 23.60 -6.13 8.54
N ALA A 315 23.06 -7.19 7.96
CA ALA A 315 23.29 -8.57 8.41
C ALA A 315 24.78 -8.98 8.34
N ALA A 316 25.55 -8.38 7.42
CA ALA A 316 27.01 -8.53 7.33
C ALA A 316 27.78 -7.66 8.34
N GLY A 317 27.12 -7.02 9.30
CA GLY A 317 27.72 -6.27 10.41
C GLY A 317 27.88 -4.76 10.17
N ARG A 318 27.36 -4.20 9.08
CA ARG A 318 27.34 -2.73 8.89
C ARG A 318 26.22 -2.11 9.73
N GLY A 319 26.51 -1.01 10.44
CA GLY A 319 25.52 -0.35 11.29
C GLY A 319 24.32 0.18 10.50
N PRO A 320 23.06 -0.18 10.84
CA PRO A 320 21.85 0.22 10.09
C PRO A 320 21.70 1.74 9.95
N ALA A 321 21.87 2.50 11.03
CA ALA A 321 21.79 3.96 11.02
C ALA A 321 22.87 4.60 10.12
N ALA A 322 24.08 4.02 10.08
CA ALA A 322 25.14 4.49 9.20
C ALA A 322 24.82 4.21 7.73
N LEU A 323 24.26 3.06 7.41
CA LEU A 323 23.78 2.73 6.05
C LEU A 323 22.66 3.67 5.60
N ALA A 324 21.64 3.86 6.44
CA ALA A 324 20.54 4.79 6.18
C ALA A 324 21.04 6.22 5.97
N GLY A 325 21.97 6.70 6.82
CA GLY A 325 22.57 8.03 6.67
C GLY A 325 23.38 8.20 5.40
N ARG A 326 24.08 7.16 4.95
CA ARG A 326 24.87 7.20 3.71
C ARG A 326 24.05 7.27 2.43
N LEU A 327 22.80 6.80 2.43
CA LEU A 327 21.92 6.94 1.25
C LEU A 327 21.76 8.37 0.80
N TYR A 328 21.90 9.32 1.72
CA TYR A 328 21.64 10.74 1.47
C TYR A 328 22.92 11.60 1.51
N GLN A 329 24.10 10.99 1.62
CA GLN A 329 25.35 11.73 1.63
C GLN A 329 25.86 11.98 0.21
N PRO A 330 26.44 13.15 -0.09
CA PRO A 330 27.15 13.37 -1.33
C PRO A 330 28.37 12.46 -1.41
N GLY A 331 28.73 12.03 -2.61
CA GLY A 331 29.88 11.16 -2.84
C GLY A 331 29.49 9.94 -3.70
N ARG A 332 30.17 8.83 -3.52
CA ARG A 332 29.89 7.60 -4.27
C ARG A 332 28.54 7.00 -3.83
N SER A 333 27.72 6.58 -4.79
CA SER A 333 26.44 5.94 -4.52
C SER A 333 26.61 4.69 -3.66
N LEU A 334 25.93 4.64 -2.51
CA LEU A 334 25.93 3.46 -1.65
C LEU A 334 25.27 2.26 -2.34
N LEU A 335 24.20 2.50 -3.10
CA LEU A 335 23.50 1.43 -3.80
C LEU A 335 24.36 0.81 -4.89
N ASP A 336 25.14 1.61 -5.62
CA ASP A 336 26.11 1.11 -6.61
C ASP A 336 27.24 0.34 -5.96
N GLU A 337 27.73 0.81 -4.81
CA GLU A 337 28.76 0.10 -4.02
C GLU A 337 28.28 -1.32 -3.62
N LEU A 338 27.00 -1.44 -3.27
CA LEU A 338 26.41 -2.70 -2.80
C LEU A 338 25.91 -3.60 -3.93
N ALA A 339 25.43 -3.03 -5.03
CA ALA A 339 24.79 -3.75 -6.15
C ALA A 339 25.67 -3.93 -7.37
N GLY A 340 26.83 -3.26 -7.44
CA GLY A 340 27.68 -3.27 -8.64
C GLY A 340 27.02 -2.54 -9.81
N ASP A 341 26.48 -1.35 -9.58
CA ASP A 341 25.88 -0.40 -10.55
C ASP A 341 24.54 -0.85 -11.19
N GLU A 342 24.04 -2.05 -10.95
CA GLU A 342 22.83 -2.56 -11.63
C GLU A 342 21.53 -1.87 -11.20
N LEU A 343 21.35 -1.58 -9.90
CA LEU A 343 20.09 -1.04 -9.40
C LEU A 343 19.86 0.42 -9.80
N THR A 344 20.91 1.24 -9.77
CA THR A 344 20.82 2.67 -10.07
C THR A 344 20.88 2.95 -11.56
N ALA A 345 21.61 2.14 -12.34
CA ALA A 345 21.72 2.28 -13.79
C ALA A 345 20.37 2.31 -14.50
N ASP A 346 19.41 1.52 -14.08
CA ASP A 346 18.07 1.49 -14.67
C ASP A 346 17.26 2.75 -14.38
N HIS A 347 17.32 3.28 -13.15
CA HIS A 347 16.70 4.56 -12.79
C HIS A 347 17.29 5.72 -13.60
N VAL A 348 18.60 5.72 -13.76
CA VAL A 348 19.34 6.76 -14.47
C VAL A 348 19.09 6.70 -15.97
N ARG A 349 19.07 5.51 -16.58
CA ARG A 349 18.83 5.33 -18.02
C ARG A 349 17.47 5.93 -18.43
N ASP A 350 16.41 5.64 -17.69
CA ASP A 350 15.08 6.15 -17.98
C ASP A 350 14.99 7.67 -17.81
N ALA A 351 15.72 8.23 -16.82
CA ALA A 351 15.80 9.67 -16.59
C ALA A 351 16.64 10.40 -17.67
N LEU A 352 17.81 9.87 -18.03
CA LEU A 352 18.68 10.46 -19.05
C LEU A 352 18.08 10.41 -20.46
N SER A 353 17.27 9.38 -20.75
CA SER A 353 16.57 9.28 -22.04
C SER A 353 15.32 10.19 -22.13
N ALA A 354 14.94 10.87 -21.06
CA ALA A 354 13.84 11.83 -21.06
C ALA A 354 14.26 13.13 -21.79
N PRO A 355 13.30 13.86 -22.42
CA PRO A 355 13.58 15.18 -22.99
C PRO A 355 14.21 16.12 -21.95
N ALA A 356 15.10 17.00 -22.40
CA ALA A 356 15.81 17.93 -21.51
C ALA A 356 14.87 18.77 -20.63
N GLU A 357 13.70 19.14 -21.15
CA GLU A 357 12.67 19.85 -20.39
C GLU A 357 12.08 19.00 -19.26
N ALA A 358 11.90 17.70 -19.47
CA ALA A 358 11.45 16.80 -18.42
C ALA A 358 12.56 16.53 -17.39
N GLN A 359 13.82 16.49 -17.82
CA GLN A 359 14.97 16.41 -16.88
C GLN A 359 15.04 17.64 -15.96
N ASP A 360 14.74 18.84 -16.47
CA ASP A 360 14.65 20.05 -15.65
C ASP A 360 13.52 19.94 -14.60
N VAL A 361 12.37 19.40 -14.98
CA VAL A 361 11.27 19.12 -14.04
C VAL A 361 11.69 18.08 -12.99
N LEU A 362 12.47 17.05 -13.37
CA LEU A 362 13.02 16.06 -12.43
C LEU A 362 13.99 16.72 -11.43
N ARG A 363 14.84 17.66 -11.88
CA ARG A 363 15.72 18.46 -11.02
C ARG A 363 14.91 19.31 -10.02
N CYS A 364 13.80 19.91 -10.50
CA CYS A 364 12.89 20.62 -9.62
C CYS A 364 12.23 19.68 -8.60
N ALA A 365 11.76 18.50 -9.02
CA ALA A 365 11.17 17.52 -8.14
C ALA A 365 12.19 17.00 -7.10
N LEU A 366 13.44 16.78 -7.49
CA LEU A 366 14.53 16.45 -6.57
C LEU A 366 14.75 17.56 -5.54
N ALA A 367 14.79 18.80 -6.00
CA ALA A 367 14.97 19.95 -5.11
C ALA A 367 13.74 20.19 -4.21
N LEU A 368 12.55 19.80 -4.59
CA LEU A 368 11.31 19.87 -3.80
C LEU A 368 11.14 18.67 -2.85
N SER A 369 11.77 17.52 -3.14
CA SER A 369 11.58 16.29 -2.34
C SER A 369 11.87 16.51 -0.84
N PRO A 370 11.03 16.04 0.09
CA PRO A 370 9.94 15.07 -0.07
C PRO A 370 8.58 15.66 -0.49
N LEU A 371 8.48 16.97 -0.72
CA LEU A 371 7.24 17.59 -1.16
C LEU A 371 6.84 17.13 -2.57
N PRO A 372 5.53 17.09 -2.90
CA PRO A 372 5.08 16.78 -4.24
C PRO A 372 5.47 17.87 -5.24
N ALA A 373 5.79 17.48 -6.46
CA ALA A 373 6.13 18.39 -7.56
C ALA A 373 4.89 18.68 -8.40
N GLY A 374 4.06 19.64 -7.98
CA GLY A 374 2.91 20.11 -8.79
C GLY A 374 3.33 21.03 -9.93
N ALA A 375 2.51 21.13 -10.99
CA ALA A 375 2.78 22.04 -12.10
C ALA A 375 2.84 23.51 -11.64
N GLU A 376 1.95 23.91 -10.73
CA GLU A 376 1.92 25.24 -10.13
C GLU A 376 3.14 25.54 -9.24
N THR A 377 3.75 24.51 -8.66
CA THR A 377 4.95 24.63 -7.84
C THR A 377 6.23 24.71 -8.70
N VAL A 378 6.28 23.94 -9.78
CA VAL A 378 7.44 23.86 -10.69
C VAL A 378 7.47 25.03 -11.68
N ALA A 379 6.32 25.51 -12.15
CA ALA A 379 6.26 26.59 -13.15
C ALA A 379 6.95 27.90 -12.72
N PRO A 380 6.74 28.43 -11.51
CA PRO A 380 7.47 29.63 -11.04
C PRO A 380 8.99 29.43 -11.04
N VAL A 381 9.46 28.22 -10.69
CA VAL A 381 10.89 27.88 -10.68
C VAL A 381 11.47 27.96 -12.11
N LEU A 382 10.79 27.32 -13.08
CA LEU A 382 11.22 27.35 -14.49
C LEU A 382 11.12 28.77 -15.06
N ALA A 383 10.07 29.52 -14.72
CA ALA A 383 9.89 30.91 -15.14
C ALA A 383 11.06 31.79 -14.63
N ALA A 384 11.45 31.66 -13.39
CA ALA A 384 12.55 32.40 -12.80
C ALA A 384 13.91 32.00 -13.38
N ALA A 385 14.17 30.69 -13.52
CA ALA A 385 15.44 30.17 -14.03
C ALA A 385 15.70 30.56 -15.49
N ASP A 386 14.68 30.49 -16.34
CA ASP A 386 14.80 30.66 -17.80
C ASP A 386 14.20 31.98 -18.30
N ARG A 387 13.72 32.85 -17.40
CA ARG A 387 13.04 34.12 -17.71
C ARG A 387 11.84 33.93 -18.66
N LEU A 388 11.05 32.88 -18.42
CA LEU A 388 9.89 32.55 -19.27
C LEU A 388 8.61 33.23 -18.75
N PRO A 389 7.67 33.54 -19.65
CA PRO A 389 6.30 33.87 -19.26
C PRO A 389 5.68 32.72 -18.47
N HIS A 390 4.93 33.00 -17.39
CA HIS A 390 4.33 31.98 -16.51
C HIS A 390 3.53 30.93 -17.28
N ALA A 391 2.72 31.30 -18.26
CA ALA A 391 1.94 30.37 -19.07
C ALA A 391 2.80 29.39 -19.89
N VAL A 392 4.01 29.79 -20.31
CA VAL A 392 4.96 28.91 -21.01
C VAL A 392 5.60 27.94 -20.01
N ALA A 393 6.03 28.46 -18.88
CA ALA A 393 6.61 27.66 -17.81
C ALA A 393 5.61 26.62 -17.25
N LEU A 394 4.33 27.00 -17.12
CA LEU A 394 3.28 26.08 -16.67
C LEU A 394 3.04 24.92 -17.65
N ARG A 395 2.99 25.21 -18.95
CA ARG A 395 2.88 24.17 -19.99
C ARG A 395 4.09 23.22 -19.95
N ARG A 396 5.31 23.78 -19.82
CA ARG A 396 6.55 23.01 -19.74
C ARG A 396 6.59 22.13 -18.47
N ALA A 397 6.20 22.67 -17.32
CA ALA A 397 6.07 21.92 -16.07
C ALA A 397 5.06 20.77 -16.22
N SER A 398 3.86 21.05 -16.74
CA SER A 398 2.82 20.02 -16.91
C SER A 398 3.25 18.93 -17.88
N ALA A 399 3.87 19.27 -19.00
CA ALA A 399 4.37 18.30 -19.98
C ALA A 399 5.50 17.44 -19.38
N GLY A 400 6.45 18.05 -18.65
CA GLY A 400 7.53 17.32 -18.00
C GLY A 400 7.05 16.38 -16.89
N LEU A 401 6.10 16.82 -16.07
CA LEU A 401 5.48 15.96 -15.04
C LEU A 401 4.75 14.76 -15.67
N ALA A 402 3.99 14.99 -16.74
CA ALA A 402 3.32 13.92 -17.47
C ALA A 402 4.32 12.90 -18.04
N GLU A 403 5.38 13.38 -18.69
CA GLU A 403 6.43 12.54 -19.25
C GLU A 403 7.14 11.69 -18.19
N LEU A 404 7.53 12.30 -17.07
CA LEU A 404 8.20 11.59 -15.97
C LEU A 404 7.27 10.58 -15.30
N THR A 405 5.97 10.89 -15.20
CA THR A 405 4.96 9.95 -14.68
C THR A 405 4.76 8.78 -15.62
N VAL A 406 4.71 9.03 -16.93
CA VAL A 406 4.58 7.97 -17.95
C VAL A 406 5.80 7.04 -17.93
N ARG A 407 7.01 7.57 -17.69
CA ARG A 407 8.24 6.77 -17.51
C ARG A 407 8.32 6.04 -16.17
N GLY A 408 7.42 6.30 -15.24
CA GLY A 408 7.44 5.70 -13.90
C GLY A 408 8.49 6.28 -12.96
N LEU A 409 9.04 7.45 -13.27
CA LEU A 409 10.03 8.17 -12.43
C LEU A 409 9.36 8.99 -11.32
N LEU A 410 8.12 9.45 -11.58
CA LEU A 410 7.25 10.09 -10.59
C LEU A 410 5.98 9.27 -10.39
N THR A 411 5.39 9.36 -9.20
CA THR A 411 4.04 8.83 -8.97
C THR A 411 3.01 9.60 -9.80
N PRO A 412 1.82 9.03 -10.10
CA PRO A 412 0.67 9.84 -10.51
C PRO A 412 0.42 10.97 -9.50
N ALA A 413 -0.31 12.02 -9.92
CA ALA A 413 -0.58 13.15 -9.02
C ALA A 413 -0.95 12.68 -7.60
N PRO A 414 -0.32 13.25 -6.57
CA PRO A 414 0.45 14.50 -6.51
C PRO A 414 1.97 14.42 -6.81
N HIS A 415 2.43 13.64 -7.75
CA HIS A 415 3.79 13.58 -8.31
C HIS A 415 4.93 13.58 -7.27
N HIS A 416 5.06 12.51 -6.51
CA HIS A 416 6.18 12.31 -5.60
C HIS A 416 7.36 11.66 -6.30
N LEU A 417 8.56 12.13 -5.96
CA LEU A 417 9.81 11.48 -6.35
C LEU A 417 10.22 10.48 -5.26
N HIS A 418 10.35 9.21 -5.64
CA HIS A 418 10.77 8.18 -4.69
C HIS A 418 12.22 8.40 -4.23
N PRO A 419 12.57 8.22 -2.93
CA PRO A 419 13.93 8.45 -2.41
C PRO A 419 15.01 7.68 -3.15
N VAL A 420 14.78 6.44 -3.56
CA VAL A 420 15.76 5.65 -4.34
C VAL A 420 15.99 6.23 -5.73
N THR A 421 14.94 6.73 -6.39
CA THR A 421 15.07 7.44 -7.68
C THR A 421 15.84 8.75 -7.49
N ALA A 422 15.54 9.48 -6.42
CA ALA A 422 16.26 10.71 -6.07
C ALA A 422 17.74 10.44 -5.83
N HIS A 423 18.08 9.41 -5.04
CA HIS A 423 19.44 8.97 -4.78
C HIS A 423 20.17 8.62 -6.10
N SER A 424 19.54 7.79 -6.94
CA SER A 424 20.14 7.37 -8.20
C SER A 424 20.43 8.56 -9.13
N TRP A 425 19.48 9.48 -9.27
CA TRP A 425 19.66 10.67 -10.10
C TRP A 425 20.75 11.60 -9.56
N LEU A 426 20.79 11.83 -8.24
CA LEU A 426 21.76 12.71 -7.60
C LEU A 426 23.22 12.33 -7.91
N HIS A 427 23.51 11.02 -7.98
CA HIS A 427 24.88 10.53 -8.20
C HIS A 427 25.26 10.43 -9.68
N HIS A 428 24.29 10.66 -10.59
CA HIS A 428 24.49 10.55 -12.04
C HIS A 428 24.05 11.82 -12.78
N GLU A 429 23.97 12.96 -12.08
CA GLU A 429 23.60 14.25 -12.65
C GLU A 429 24.59 14.66 -13.76
N GLY A 430 24.10 14.78 -15.01
CA GLY A 430 24.92 15.10 -16.17
C GLY A 430 25.18 16.61 -16.35
N ASP A 431 24.39 17.49 -15.70
CA ASP A 431 24.53 18.94 -15.78
C ASP A 431 24.42 19.59 -14.38
N PRO A 432 25.49 19.52 -13.57
CA PRO A 432 25.50 20.09 -12.23
C PRO A 432 25.23 21.60 -12.17
N ALA A 433 25.61 22.35 -13.22
CA ALA A 433 25.40 23.79 -13.28
C ALA A 433 23.91 24.12 -13.43
N ARG A 434 23.22 23.37 -14.29
CA ARG A 434 21.76 23.48 -14.45
C ARG A 434 21.02 23.05 -13.20
N ALA A 435 21.43 21.95 -12.61
CA ALA A 435 20.87 21.46 -11.35
C ALA A 435 20.96 22.50 -10.23
N GLU A 436 22.11 23.14 -10.08
CA GLU A 436 22.33 24.20 -9.08
C GLU A 436 21.50 25.46 -9.39
N THR A 437 21.35 25.82 -10.68
CA THR A 437 20.50 26.96 -11.06
C THR A 437 19.04 26.74 -10.69
N LEU A 438 18.50 25.56 -11.01
CA LEU A 438 17.11 25.20 -10.67
C LEU A 438 16.92 25.05 -9.16
N ARG A 439 17.89 24.46 -8.46
CA ARG A 439 17.86 24.35 -7.01
C ARG A 439 17.78 25.74 -6.33
N ARG A 440 18.58 26.70 -6.78
CA ARG A 440 18.53 28.08 -6.27
C ARG A 440 17.19 28.74 -6.58
N ALA A 441 16.63 28.51 -7.75
CA ALA A 441 15.32 29.05 -8.10
C ALA A 441 14.20 28.42 -7.24
N VAL A 442 14.27 27.11 -6.91
CA VAL A 442 13.38 26.46 -5.95
C VAL A 442 13.49 27.10 -4.58
N LEU A 443 14.71 27.26 -4.06
CA LEU A 443 14.95 27.88 -2.76
C LEU A 443 14.45 29.34 -2.73
N SER A 444 14.64 30.09 -3.82
CA SER A 444 14.12 31.47 -3.93
C SER A 444 12.60 31.51 -3.94
N SER A 445 11.95 30.60 -4.66
CA SER A 445 10.48 30.55 -4.73
C SER A 445 9.84 30.15 -3.40
N LEU A 446 10.51 29.27 -2.63
CA LEU A 446 10.09 28.88 -1.29
C LEU A 446 10.48 29.92 -0.23
N GLY A 447 11.59 30.65 -0.44
CA GLY A 447 12.21 31.54 0.51
C GLY A 447 11.72 32.97 0.52
N ALA A 448 10.82 33.35 -0.39
CA ALA A 448 10.18 34.67 -0.35
C ALA A 448 9.39 34.94 0.96
N ALA A 449 9.25 33.92 1.81
CA ALA A 449 8.50 33.97 3.08
C ALA A 449 9.32 33.80 4.36
N THR A 450 10.67 33.58 4.32
CA THR A 450 11.40 33.30 5.58
C THR A 450 12.83 33.85 5.63
N THR A 451 13.10 34.65 6.66
CA THR A 451 14.40 35.10 7.16
C THR A 451 15.01 34.02 8.08
N THR A 452 16.28 33.69 7.85
CA THR A 452 17.27 32.98 8.71
C THR A 452 16.84 31.76 9.53
N LEU A 453 17.51 30.65 9.29
CA LEU A 453 17.38 29.39 10.02
C LEU A 453 18.73 28.74 10.32
N ASP A 454 19.09 28.71 11.59
CA ASP A 454 20.18 27.91 12.16
C ASP A 454 19.57 26.71 12.90
N GLY A 455 19.91 25.45 12.49
CA GLY A 455 19.56 24.24 13.21
C GLY A 455 19.89 22.96 12.43
N PRO A 456 20.11 21.81 13.10
CA PRO A 456 20.34 20.53 12.43
C PRO A 456 19.03 20.01 11.80
N GLY A 457 18.97 20.00 10.48
CA GLY A 457 17.79 19.58 9.73
C GLY A 457 17.89 18.18 9.10
N LEU A 458 16.76 17.67 8.65
CA LEU A 458 16.62 16.41 7.92
C LEU A 458 17.53 16.40 6.69
N ARG A 459 18.31 15.32 6.48
CA ARG A 459 19.20 15.21 5.33
C ARG A 459 18.44 14.67 4.13
N VAL A 460 18.28 15.50 3.10
CA VAL A 460 17.67 15.12 1.81
C VAL A 460 18.75 15.20 0.72
N PRO A 461 18.83 14.21 -0.21
CA PRO A 461 19.83 14.21 -1.27
C PRO A 461 19.85 15.50 -2.09
N GLY A 462 21.04 16.06 -2.32
CA GLY A 462 21.26 17.21 -3.18
C GLY A 462 20.83 18.57 -2.65
N VAL A 463 20.38 18.67 -1.40
CA VAL A 463 19.97 19.93 -0.78
C VAL A 463 20.86 20.27 0.40
N ARG A 464 21.35 21.51 0.45
CA ARG A 464 22.06 22.03 1.63
C ARG A 464 21.09 22.14 2.82
N GLN A 465 21.63 22.12 4.04
CA GLN A 465 20.87 22.13 5.29
C GLN A 465 19.81 23.24 5.36
N GLU A 466 20.11 24.44 4.85
CA GLU A 466 19.18 25.57 4.77
C GLU A 466 17.91 25.25 3.95
N GLY A 467 18.05 24.58 2.80
CA GLY A 467 16.92 24.21 1.96
C GLY A 467 16.05 23.11 2.57
N ILE A 468 16.62 22.24 3.40
CA ILE A 468 15.88 21.20 4.14
C ILE A 468 15.01 21.84 5.22
N THR A 469 15.58 22.74 6.00
CA THR A 469 14.87 23.42 7.08
C THR A 469 13.68 24.22 6.54
N MET A 470 13.82 24.88 5.39
CA MET A 470 12.72 25.57 4.73
C MET A 470 11.60 24.62 4.28
N ARG A 471 11.93 23.43 3.77
CA ARG A 471 10.93 22.45 3.35
C ARG A 471 10.19 21.77 4.49
N VAL A 472 10.91 21.44 5.56
CA VAL A 472 10.31 20.92 6.79
C VAL A 472 9.33 21.95 7.34
N ARG A 473 9.67 23.23 7.33
CA ARG A 473 8.75 24.30 7.75
C ARG A 473 7.55 24.44 6.84
N GLU A 474 7.70 24.32 5.53
CA GLU A 474 6.55 24.41 4.63
C GLU A 474 5.61 23.20 4.79
N ALA A 475 6.15 21.99 4.93
CA ALA A 475 5.36 20.82 5.27
C ALA A 475 4.67 20.96 6.64
N GLU A 476 5.35 21.52 7.64
CA GLU A 476 4.75 21.83 8.93
C GLU A 476 3.68 22.91 8.83
N ARG A 477 3.89 23.96 8.05
CA ARG A 477 2.88 25.01 7.81
C ARG A 477 1.62 24.44 7.14
N MET A 478 1.79 23.63 6.10
CA MET A 478 0.66 22.99 5.42
C MET A 478 -0.06 22.00 6.34
N ALA A 479 0.66 21.19 7.08
CA ALA A 479 0.08 20.27 8.05
C ALA A 479 -0.65 21.02 9.19
N ALA A 480 -0.05 22.14 9.68
CA ALA A 480 -0.69 23.00 10.67
C ALA A 480 -1.98 23.62 10.11
N PHE A 481 -1.95 24.08 8.86
CA PHE A 481 -3.11 24.64 8.18
C PHE A 481 -4.23 23.60 8.04
N ASP A 482 -3.93 22.40 7.53
CA ASP A 482 -4.91 21.33 7.37
C ASP A 482 -5.55 20.94 8.71
N LEU A 483 -4.73 20.78 9.76
CA LEU A 483 -5.19 20.46 11.11
C LEU A 483 -6.03 21.60 11.70
N GLN A 484 -5.64 22.86 11.47
CA GLN A 484 -6.37 24.02 11.95
C GLN A 484 -7.76 24.13 11.30
N VAL A 485 -7.85 23.97 9.98
CA VAL A 485 -9.12 23.98 9.23
C VAL A 485 -10.05 22.88 9.77
N GLU A 486 -9.53 21.67 9.93
CA GLU A 486 -10.30 20.54 10.43
C GLU A 486 -10.77 20.75 11.88
N LEU A 487 -9.91 21.30 12.73
CA LEU A 487 -10.21 21.57 14.13
C LEU A 487 -11.29 22.66 14.29
N VAL A 488 -11.14 23.80 13.58
CA VAL A 488 -12.06 24.95 13.70
C VAL A 488 -13.45 24.62 13.14
N SER A 489 -13.55 23.73 12.15
CA SER A 489 -14.83 23.31 11.57
C SER A 489 -15.62 22.32 12.44
N ARG A 490 -15.07 21.84 13.56
CA ARG A 490 -15.64 20.77 14.36
C ARG A 490 -16.38 21.24 15.62
N ILE A 491 -17.36 20.43 16.05
CA ILE A 491 -18.23 20.67 17.21
C ILE A 491 -17.45 20.85 18.53
N GLY A 492 -16.25 20.25 18.66
CA GLY A 492 -15.44 20.38 19.89
C GLY A 492 -14.94 21.79 20.20
N VAL A 493 -14.91 22.69 19.21
CA VAL A 493 -14.52 24.11 19.38
C VAL A 493 -15.73 25.01 19.54
N GLN A 494 -16.93 24.53 19.19
CA GLN A 494 -18.21 25.24 19.35
C GLN A 494 -18.95 24.71 20.56
N GLU A 495 -19.70 25.60 21.24
CA GLU A 495 -20.54 25.20 22.38
C GLU A 495 -21.68 24.30 21.92
N LEU A 496 -21.83 23.14 22.56
CA LEU A 496 -22.97 22.27 22.34
C LEU A 496 -24.09 22.70 23.33
N PRO A 497 -25.18 23.35 22.86
CA PRO A 497 -26.25 23.79 23.74
C PRO A 497 -26.86 22.64 24.54
N ALA A 498 -27.36 22.92 25.74
CA ALA A 498 -27.87 21.91 26.65
C ALA A 498 -29.02 21.05 26.05
N ASP A 499 -29.82 21.66 25.19
CA ASP A 499 -31.04 21.05 24.62
C ASP A 499 -30.91 20.62 23.16
N SER A 500 -29.74 20.76 22.55
CA SER A 500 -29.53 20.43 21.13
C SER A 500 -28.28 19.61 20.89
N GLY A 501 -28.18 18.98 19.70
CA GLY A 501 -27.09 18.16 19.27
C GLY A 501 -27.02 16.77 19.93
N SER A 502 -26.49 15.79 19.19
CA SER A 502 -26.32 14.40 19.63
C SER A 502 -24.97 14.21 20.28
N LEU A 503 -24.91 13.52 21.41
CA LEU A 503 -23.67 13.13 22.09
C LEU A 503 -22.87 12.14 21.24
N ARG A 504 -23.58 11.27 20.51
CA ARG A 504 -22.95 10.33 19.57
C ARG A 504 -22.26 11.06 18.42
N GLU A 505 -22.89 12.06 17.83
CA GLU A 505 -22.28 12.85 16.75
C GLU A 505 -21.07 13.65 17.25
N ALA A 506 -21.14 14.22 18.44
CA ALA A 506 -20.01 14.91 19.05
C ALA A 506 -18.82 13.96 19.26
N LEU A 507 -19.06 12.76 19.81
CA LEU A 507 -18.03 11.75 20.01
C LEU A 507 -17.45 11.24 18.67
N THR A 508 -18.28 11.04 17.66
CA THR A 508 -17.87 10.67 16.31
C THR A 508 -17.01 11.74 15.66
N SER A 509 -17.39 13.02 15.84
CA SER A 509 -16.60 14.16 15.36
C SER A 509 -15.19 14.21 15.96
N LEU A 510 -15.06 13.95 17.28
CA LEU A 510 -13.76 13.88 17.95
C LEU A 510 -12.93 12.68 17.50
N ASN A 511 -13.56 11.52 17.27
CA ASN A 511 -12.87 10.34 16.72
C ASN A 511 -12.36 10.59 15.28
N THR A 512 -13.14 11.33 14.48
CA THR A 512 -12.72 11.70 13.13
C THR A 512 -11.52 12.67 13.17
N LEU A 513 -11.54 13.64 14.09
CA LEU A 513 -10.40 14.55 14.32
C LEU A 513 -9.14 13.76 14.72
N PHE A 514 -9.31 12.74 15.60
CA PHE A 514 -8.21 11.85 15.99
C PHE A 514 -7.59 11.14 14.80
N SER A 515 -8.42 10.56 13.93
CA SER A 515 -7.96 9.84 12.72
C SER A 515 -7.32 10.81 11.72
N PHE A 516 -7.95 11.96 11.46
CA PHE A 516 -7.44 12.98 10.56
C PHE A 516 -6.07 13.52 11.01
N THR A 517 -5.88 13.75 12.31
CA THR A 517 -4.59 14.20 12.86
C THR A 517 -3.49 13.19 12.58
N ARG A 518 -3.74 11.90 12.80
CA ARG A 518 -2.78 10.84 12.49
C ARG A 518 -2.45 10.76 11.00
N ASP A 519 -3.45 10.88 10.14
CA ASP A 519 -3.29 10.80 8.69
C ASP A 519 -2.54 12.01 8.14
N THR A 520 -2.76 13.19 8.72
CA THR A 520 -2.01 14.41 8.40
C THR A 520 -0.54 14.27 8.77
N LEU A 521 -0.23 13.77 9.99
CA LEU A 521 1.16 13.52 10.38
C LEU A 521 1.88 12.53 9.45
N ARG A 522 1.17 11.49 8.98
CA ARG A 522 1.69 10.52 8.01
C ARG A 522 1.89 11.13 6.64
N ARG A 523 0.91 11.91 6.16
CA ARG A 523 0.93 12.55 4.83
C ARG A 523 2.11 13.48 4.66
N TYR A 524 2.40 14.29 5.67
CA TYR A 524 3.46 15.30 5.60
C TYR A 524 4.80 14.81 6.11
N SER A 525 4.91 13.56 6.58
CA SER A 525 6.16 12.94 7.09
C SER A 525 6.95 13.86 8.02
N ILE A 526 6.26 14.49 8.98
CA ILE A 526 6.83 15.54 9.85
C ILE A 526 7.90 14.92 10.74
N GLY A 527 9.12 15.43 10.59
CA GLY A 527 10.33 14.91 11.19
C GLY A 527 10.44 15.03 12.71
N LEU A 528 11.51 14.39 13.24
CA LEU A 528 11.72 14.05 14.65
C LEU A 528 12.58 15.06 15.42
N GLU A 529 12.79 16.29 14.96
CA GLU A 529 13.73 17.19 15.61
C GLU A 529 13.13 17.88 16.84
N PRO A 530 13.77 17.76 18.03
CA PRO A 530 13.42 18.54 19.21
C PRO A 530 13.93 19.97 19.04
N GLY A 531 13.03 20.87 18.69
CA GLY A 531 13.29 22.32 18.72
C GLY A 531 12.65 22.98 19.94
N THR A 532 13.12 24.18 20.30
CA THR A 532 12.54 25.01 21.37
C THR A 532 11.22 25.69 20.99
N ALA A 533 10.79 25.61 19.72
CA ALA A 533 9.52 26.11 19.23
C ALA A 533 8.46 24.99 19.10
N PRO A 534 7.16 25.28 19.28
CA PRO A 534 6.12 24.27 19.08
C PRO A 534 6.15 23.76 17.62
N THR A 535 6.24 22.45 17.45
CA THR A 535 6.17 21.77 16.16
C THR A 535 4.76 21.20 15.98
N VAL A 536 4.32 21.01 14.74
CA VAL A 536 3.03 20.33 14.45
C VAL A 536 2.96 18.99 15.16
N ARG A 537 4.08 18.26 15.24
CA ARG A 537 4.14 16.98 15.94
C ARG A 537 3.87 17.13 17.43
N SER A 538 4.51 18.08 18.12
CA SER A 538 4.29 18.28 19.55
C SER A 538 2.86 18.73 19.85
N VAL A 539 2.30 19.59 19.00
CA VAL A 539 0.91 20.04 19.09
C VAL A 539 -0.07 18.88 18.83
N ALA A 540 0.21 18.06 17.82
CA ALA A 540 -0.61 16.89 17.51
C ALA A 540 -0.51 15.80 18.57
N ASP A 541 0.67 15.57 19.15
CA ASP A 541 0.85 14.61 20.25
C ASP A 541 0.05 15.05 21.49
N HIS A 542 0.12 16.33 21.85
CA HIS A 542 -0.70 16.92 22.91
C HIS A 542 -2.20 16.76 22.62
N LEU A 543 -2.65 17.09 21.40
CA LEU A 543 -4.03 16.94 20.97
C LEU A 543 -4.52 15.49 21.10
N LEU A 544 -3.73 14.54 20.59
CA LEU A 544 -4.13 13.12 20.57
C LEU A 544 -4.10 12.47 21.95
N ASN A 545 -3.02 12.68 22.72
CA ASN A 545 -2.76 11.90 23.93
C ASN A 545 -3.28 12.58 25.20
N GLU A 546 -3.26 13.90 25.28
CA GLU A 546 -3.64 14.63 26.48
C GLU A 546 -5.06 15.20 26.42
N ILE A 547 -5.58 15.49 25.21
CA ILE A 547 -6.93 16.07 25.07
C ILE A 547 -7.95 15.02 24.62
N LEU A 548 -7.75 14.41 23.44
CA LEU A 548 -8.77 13.55 22.83
C LEU A 548 -8.84 12.15 23.44
N ARG A 549 -7.70 11.51 23.68
CA ARG A 549 -7.66 10.13 24.18
C ARG A 549 -8.31 9.97 25.56
N PRO A 550 -8.07 10.80 26.57
CA PRO A 550 -8.71 10.64 27.87
C PRO A 550 -10.23 10.75 27.78
N PHE A 551 -10.72 11.71 26.98
CA PHE A 551 -12.15 11.91 26.78
C PHE A 551 -12.79 10.72 26.05
N THR A 552 -12.24 10.32 24.92
CA THR A 552 -12.81 9.23 24.09
C THR A 552 -12.75 7.88 24.82
N THR A 553 -11.65 7.57 25.52
CA THR A 553 -11.50 6.33 26.30
C THR A 553 -12.53 6.25 27.43
N ARG A 554 -12.85 7.37 28.06
CA ARG A 554 -13.86 7.40 29.12
C ARG A 554 -15.28 7.25 28.56
N TRP A 555 -15.61 8.04 27.56
CA TRP A 555 -17.00 8.23 27.16
C TRP A 555 -17.50 7.26 26.09
N HIS A 556 -16.63 6.78 25.21
CA HIS A 556 -17.04 5.87 24.12
C HIS A 556 -17.68 4.57 24.64
N PRO A 557 -17.08 3.82 25.58
CA PRO A 557 -17.68 2.59 26.08
C PRO A 557 -18.94 2.83 26.89
N LEU A 558 -19.02 3.93 27.65
CA LEU A 558 -20.20 4.25 28.47
C LEU A 558 -21.41 4.60 27.59
N LEU A 559 -21.19 5.42 26.55
CA LEU A 559 -22.28 5.78 25.63
C LEU A 559 -22.71 4.57 24.78
N ALA A 560 -21.77 3.77 24.28
CA ALA A 560 -22.07 2.56 23.53
C ALA A 560 -22.89 1.55 24.36
N ALA A 561 -22.52 1.35 25.64
CA ALA A 561 -23.28 0.49 26.53
C ALA A 561 -24.71 1.00 26.77
N TRP A 562 -24.92 2.32 26.89
CA TRP A 562 -26.24 2.90 27.02
C TRP A 562 -27.08 2.73 25.76
N GLU A 563 -26.51 3.00 24.60
CA GLU A 563 -27.18 2.86 23.30
C GLU A 563 -27.63 1.43 23.00
N ALA A 564 -26.84 0.42 23.43
CA ALA A 564 -27.22 -0.98 23.29
C ALA A 564 -28.54 -1.36 24.00
N HIS A 565 -28.97 -0.57 24.99
CA HIS A 565 -30.21 -0.80 25.74
C HIS A 565 -31.37 0.09 25.25
N ARG A 566 -31.27 0.71 24.09
CA ARG A 566 -32.31 1.57 23.55
C ARG A 566 -33.58 0.79 23.21
N PRO A 567 -34.76 1.20 23.74
CA PRO A 567 -36.02 0.57 23.41
C PRO A 567 -36.39 0.74 21.91
N PRO A 568 -37.04 -0.26 21.27
CA PRO A 568 -37.28 -0.27 19.82
C PRO A 568 -38.03 0.94 19.25
N HIS A 569 -38.79 1.67 20.07
CA HIS A 569 -39.63 2.80 19.63
C HIS A 569 -39.12 4.16 20.14
N THR A 570 -37.95 4.21 20.75
CA THR A 570 -37.38 5.45 21.29
C THR A 570 -36.38 6.02 20.29
N SER A 571 -36.49 7.32 19.97
CA SER A 571 -35.49 7.95 19.12
C SER A 571 -34.09 7.95 19.77
N PRO A 572 -32.99 7.90 19.00
CA PRO A 572 -31.65 7.98 19.58
C PRO A 572 -31.45 9.20 20.49
N LEU A 573 -31.96 10.36 20.08
CA LEU A 573 -31.81 11.61 20.79
C LEU A 573 -32.62 11.63 22.11
N ASP A 574 -33.83 11.08 22.12
CA ASP A 574 -34.64 10.99 23.36
C ASP A 574 -34.04 9.95 24.31
N HIS A 575 -33.44 8.87 23.78
CA HIS A 575 -32.72 7.91 24.60
C HIS A 575 -31.46 8.53 25.22
N GLU A 576 -30.68 9.30 24.46
CA GLU A 576 -29.54 10.06 24.97
C GLU A 576 -29.92 11.04 26.08
N ARG A 577 -31.05 11.76 25.94
CA ARG A 577 -31.55 12.69 26.96
C ARG A 577 -31.89 11.99 28.29
N GLY A 578 -32.32 10.74 28.24
CA GLY A 578 -32.58 9.92 29.41
C GLY A 578 -31.34 9.33 30.08
N TRP A 579 -30.15 9.54 29.52
CA TRP A 579 -28.92 8.98 30.06
C TRP A 579 -28.46 9.72 31.31
N ALA A 580 -28.24 9.00 32.40
CA ALA A 580 -27.83 9.60 33.68
C ALA A 580 -26.51 10.40 33.60
N HIS A 581 -25.65 10.08 32.63
CA HIS A 581 -24.37 10.77 32.41
C HIS A 581 -24.43 11.86 31.35
N ALA A 582 -25.57 12.13 30.71
CA ALA A 582 -25.65 13.08 29.61
C ALA A 582 -25.19 14.50 30.00
N ALA A 583 -25.55 14.98 31.17
CA ALA A 583 -25.14 16.29 31.66
C ALA A 583 -23.61 16.34 31.94
N THR A 584 -23.07 15.29 32.56
CA THR A 584 -21.62 15.20 32.84
C THR A 584 -20.82 15.10 31.53
N PHE A 585 -21.31 14.32 30.56
CA PHE A 585 -20.67 14.24 29.23
C PHE A 585 -20.61 15.62 28.56
N ARG A 586 -21.72 16.38 28.55
CA ARG A 586 -21.78 17.74 28.00
C ARG A 586 -20.84 18.70 28.71
N SER A 587 -20.78 18.61 30.02
CA SER A 587 -19.82 19.40 30.82
C SER A 587 -18.38 19.10 30.48
N ASP A 588 -18.02 17.81 30.42
CA ASP A 588 -16.67 17.37 30.05
C ASP A 588 -16.34 17.74 28.59
N LEU A 589 -17.30 17.64 27.66
CA LEU A 589 -17.14 18.05 26.26
C LEU A 589 -16.88 19.56 26.15
N ASN A 590 -17.66 20.38 26.87
CA ASN A 590 -17.46 21.82 26.88
C ASN A 590 -16.14 22.22 27.54
N ALA A 591 -15.63 21.43 28.50
CA ALA A 591 -14.32 21.64 29.10
C ALA A 591 -13.16 21.40 28.11
N LEU A 592 -13.37 20.64 27.02
CA LEU A 592 -12.36 20.48 25.97
C LEU A 592 -12.17 21.74 25.12
N ARG A 593 -13.11 22.69 25.16
CA ARG A 593 -13.12 23.87 24.29
C ARG A 593 -11.86 24.72 24.47
N GLU A 594 -11.49 25.02 25.69
CA GLU A 594 -10.32 25.84 25.99
C GLU A 594 -9.00 25.17 25.55
N PRO A 595 -8.73 23.88 25.87
CA PRO A 595 -7.58 23.16 25.34
C PRO A 595 -7.54 23.09 23.80
N LEU A 596 -8.67 22.84 23.14
CA LEU A 596 -8.78 22.78 21.68
C LEU A 596 -8.53 24.15 21.03
N GLN A 597 -8.99 25.24 21.66
CA GLN A 597 -8.66 26.60 21.21
C GLN A 597 -7.16 26.91 21.35
N GLY A 598 -6.53 26.44 22.43
CA GLY A 598 -5.09 26.54 22.61
C GLY A 598 -4.32 25.80 21.51
N VAL A 599 -4.77 24.60 21.14
CA VAL A 599 -4.22 23.85 20.00
C VAL A 599 -4.41 24.63 18.69
N ALA A 600 -5.61 25.17 18.44
CA ALA A 600 -5.89 25.98 17.25
C ALA A 600 -4.99 27.22 17.15
N ALA A 601 -4.73 27.90 18.28
CA ALA A 601 -3.83 29.05 18.34
C ALA A 601 -2.38 28.64 18.04
N SER A 602 -1.91 27.53 18.59
CA SER A 602 -0.57 27.00 18.29
C SER A 602 -0.41 26.60 16.82
N LEU A 603 -1.45 26.01 16.23
CA LEU A 603 -1.47 25.70 14.79
C LEU A 603 -1.51 26.96 13.93
N ALA A 604 -2.23 28.02 14.35
CA ALA A 604 -2.25 29.31 13.67
C ALA A 604 -0.86 29.96 13.65
N GLU A 605 -0.14 29.89 14.77
CA GLU A 605 1.24 30.40 14.86
C GLU A 605 2.17 29.66 13.90
N ILE A 606 2.05 28.33 13.78
CA ILE A 606 2.88 27.52 12.88
C ILE A 606 2.47 27.74 11.42
N SER A 607 1.16 27.76 11.10
CA SER A 607 0.66 27.93 9.74
C SER A 607 0.82 29.35 9.20
N GLY A 608 0.82 30.34 10.08
CA GLY A 608 0.76 31.75 9.73
C GLY A 608 -0.62 32.17 9.19
N ALA A 609 -1.67 31.37 9.41
CA ALA A 609 -3.03 31.63 8.96
C ALA A 609 -3.94 31.89 10.18
N GLU A 610 -4.57 33.05 10.25
CA GLU A 610 -5.59 33.35 11.26
C GLU A 610 -6.98 32.98 10.76
N PHE A 611 -7.54 31.90 11.29
CA PHE A 611 -8.97 31.63 11.16
C PHE A 611 -9.66 32.25 12.38
N GLY A 612 -10.46 33.28 12.15
CA GLY A 612 -11.28 33.89 13.21
C GLY A 612 -12.22 32.84 13.81
N ILE A 613 -11.92 32.38 15.03
CA ILE A 613 -12.91 31.65 15.84
C ILE A 613 -13.94 32.70 16.21
N SER A 614 -15.11 32.66 15.56
CA SER A 614 -16.23 33.51 15.93
C SER A 614 -16.60 33.21 17.38
N THR A 615 -16.15 34.04 18.30
CA THR A 615 -16.73 34.10 19.64
C THR A 615 -18.12 34.67 19.45
N GLY A 616 -19.12 33.78 19.23
CA GLY A 616 -20.51 34.16 19.23
C GLY A 616 -20.80 34.82 20.57
N VAL A 617 -21.08 36.12 20.49
CA VAL A 617 -21.77 36.89 21.54
C VAL A 617 -23.26 36.71 21.33
#